data_0f72318206304dab2768205a16c7f598
#
_entry.id   0f72318206304dab2768205a16c7f598
#
_cell.length_a   1.000
_cell.length_b   1.000
_cell.length_c   1.000
_cell.angle_alpha   90.00
_cell.angle_beta   90.00
_cell.angle_gamma   90.00
#
_symmetry.space_group_name_H-M   'P 1'
#
loop_
_entity.id
_entity.type
_entity.pdbx_description
1 polymer ?
#
loop_
_entity_poly.entity_id
_entity_poly.type
_entity_poly.pdbx_seq_one_letter_code
_entity_poly.pdbx_strand_id
1 'polypeptide(L)'
;MFSLRNTSLALLITLGVAAVLARPTAAQEKSIIVASTTEAVDTGLFHHLLPIFTQKTGIAVNPLAVGTGLAFDIARHGEADVVFVHAKIQELQFIGEGEGVKRYPVMYDDFVLVGPKSDPAHIVGMDDVAEAFRKIKTEQAPFMSRGDRSGTHYAELALWNKDAGINIAKERGPWYTETRRGIAATLEAAAASNAYLLCDRAAWISFKNKGDLQIVLEGDKRLLNQFSVILVSPVKHPNVKKDLGQQFIDWLVSYEGQKAIATYKIEGEQLFFPNANDPNA
;
A
#
# COMPACT_ATOMS: atom_id res chain seq x y z
N MET A 1 -50.93 86.68 31.18
CA MET A 1 -49.73 86.86 30.28
C MET A 1 -48.78 85.77 30.57
N PHE A 2 -48.45 85.02 29.59
CA PHE A 2 -47.44 83.99 29.28
C PHE A 2 -48.08 82.70 28.80
N SER A 3 -47.81 82.51 27.52
CA SER A 3 -48.17 81.36 26.67
C SER A 3 -47.26 80.16 26.92
N LEU A 4 -47.86 79.02 27.16
CA LEU A 4 -47.12 77.71 27.14
C LEU A 4 -47.30 77.05 25.78
N ARG A 5 -46.19 76.92 25.04
CA ARG A 5 -46.13 76.17 23.80
C ARG A 5 -45.83 74.70 24.08
N ASN A 6 -46.76 73.86 23.74
CA ASN A 6 -46.59 72.39 23.70
C ASN A 6 -45.69 72.03 22.55
N THR A 7 -44.58 71.36 22.86
CA THR A 7 -43.76 70.68 21.89
C THR A 7 -43.95 69.18 22.01
N SER A 8 -44.63 68.59 21.03
CA SER A 8 -44.82 67.12 20.92
C SER A 8 -43.54 66.50 20.37
N LEU A 9 -42.92 65.62 21.15
CA LEU A 9 -41.79 64.85 20.77
C LEU A 9 -42.28 63.55 20.14
N ALA A 10 -42.12 63.40 18.80
CA ALA A 10 -42.42 62.18 18.08
C ALA A 10 -41.25 61.19 18.21
N LEU A 11 -41.51 60.06 18.88
CA LEU A 11 -40.58 58.98 19.04
C LEU A 11 -40.62 58.05 17.79
N LEU A 12 -39.64 58.15 16.90
CA LEU A 12 -39.47 57.22 15.76
C LEU A 12 -38.78 55.90 16.22
N ILE A 13 -39.54 54.83 16.31
CA ILE A 13 -39.04 53.46 16.55
C ILE A 13 -38.57 52.88 15.21
N THR A 14 -37.28 52.87 14.97
CA THR A 14 -36.67 52.16 13.86
C THR A 14 -36.52 50.68 14.20
N LEU A 15 -37.36 49.81 13.58
CA LEU A 15 -37.22 48.36 13.63
C LEU A 15 -36.01 47.96 12.76
N GLY A 16 -34.89 47.72 13.40
CA GLY A 16 -33.72 47.09 12.72
C GLY A 16 -33.99 45.62 12.48
N VAL A 17 -34.27 45.23 11.23
CA VAL A 17 -34.31 43.82 10.82
C VAL A 17 -32.87 43.35 10.73
N ALA A 18 -32.40 42.63 11.76
CA ALA A 18 -31.11 41.93 11.72
C ALA A 18 -31.24 40.71 10.76
N ALA A 19 -30.84 40.87 9.51
CA ALA A 19 -30.65 39.77 8.60
C ALA A 19 -29.50 38.87 9.11
N VAL A 20 -29.84 37.76 9.77
CA VAL A 20 -28.87 36.70 10.12
C VAL A 20 -28.45 36.08 8.81
N LEU A 21 -27.32 36.52 8.29
CA LEU A 21 -26.59 35.84 7.19
C LEU A 21 -26.18 34.47 7.73
N ALA A 22 -26.97 33.42 7.42
CA ALA A 22 -26.57 32.06 7.61
C ALA A 22 -25.30 31.84 6.75
N ARG A 23 -24.12 31.85 7.38
CA ARG A 23 -22.91 31.41 6.75
C ARG A 23 -23.12 29.95 6.35
N PRO A 24 -22.89 29.54 5.08
CA PRO A 24 -22.89 28.14 4.75
C PRO A 24 -21.83 27.49 5.65
N THR A 25 -22.25 26.59 6.52
CA THR A 25 -21.34 25.67 7.21
C THR A 25 -20.59 24.95 6.11
N ALA A 26 -19.30 25.24 5.96
CA ALA A 26 -18.43 24.45 5.09
C ALA A 26 -18.68 22.99 5.47
N ALA A 27 -19.26 22.21 4.56
CA ALA A 27 -19.45 20.78 4.78
C ALA A 27 -18.08 20.24 5.14
N GLN A 28 -17.95 19.64 6.32
CA GLN A 28 -16.69 19.06 6.77
C GLN A 28 -16.23 18.10 5.70
N GLU A 29 -15.07 18.36 5.11
CA GLU A 29 -14.53 17.57 4.02
C GLU A 29 -14.40 16.11 4.47
N LYS A 30 -15.18 15.24 3.84
CA LYS A 30 -15.15 13.82 4.17
C LYS A 30 -13.82 13.25 3.70
N SER A 31 -13.00 12.82 4.61
CA SER A 31 -11.69 12.25 4.28
C SER A 31 -11.36 11.04 5.14
N ILE A 32 -10.56 10.13 4.59
CA ILE A 32 -10.00 8.97 5.30
C ILE A 32 -8.48 8.95 5.16
N ILE A 33 -7.81 8.28 6.09
CA ILE A 33 -6.38 7.98 6.04
C ILE A 33 -6.22 6.50 5.71
N VAL A 34 -5.46 6.21 4.65
CA VAL A 34 -5.14 4.84 4.22
C VAL A 34 -3.65 4.59 4.44
N ALA A 35 -3.31 3.79 5.44
CA ALA A 35 -1.94 3.32 5.61
C ALA A 35 -1.63 2.27 4.54
N SER A 36 -0.67 2.56 3.67
CA SER A 36 -0.37 1.76 2.48
C SER A 36 1.12 1.60 2.25
N THR A 37 1.47 0.78 1.27
CA THR A 37 2.85 0.56 0.87
C THR A 37 3.33 1.63 -0.11
N THR A 38 4.64 1.88 -0.11
CA THR A 38 5.27 2.76 -1.11
C THR A 38 4.99 2.29 -2.53
N GLU A 39 4.89 0.98 -2.76
CA GLU A 39 4.60 0.39 -4.06
C GLU A 39 3.29 0.89 -4.66
N ALA A 40 2.18 0.89 -3.90
CA ALA A 40 0.89 1.35 -4.39
C ALA A 40 0.87 2.85 -4.78
N VAL A 41 1.75 3.65 -4.19
CA VAL A 41 1.90 5.08 -4.49
C VAL A 41 2.94 5.30 -5.58
N ASP A 42 4.15 4.73 -5.43
CA ASP A 42 5.30 4.97 -6.33
C ASP A 42 5.06 4.42 -7.75
N THR A 43 4.29 3.35 -7.88
CA THR A 43 3.84 2.83 -9.18
C THR A 43 2.80 3.71 -9.87
N GLY A 44 2.22 4.70 -9.19
CA GLY A 44 1.16 5.56 -9.70
C GLY A 44 -0.25 4.96 -9.61
N LEU A 45 -0.42 3.74 -9.08
CA LEU A 45 -1.73 3.10 -8.97
C LEU A 45 -2.74 3.97 -8.20
N PHE A 46 -2.37 4.51 -7.05
CA PHE A 46 -3.25 5.39 -6.28
C PHE A 46 -3.54 6.71 -6.98
N HIS A 47 -2.60 7.26 -7.75
CA HIS A 47 -2.87 8.42 -8.60
C HIS A 47 -3.95 8.16 -9.65
N HIS A 48 -4.08 6.92 -10.10
CA HIS A 48 -5.13 6.50 -11.00
C HIS A 48 -6.46 6.23 -10.27
N LEU A 49 -6.45 5.50 -9.16
CA LEU A 49 -7.65 5.02 -8.48
C LEU A 49 -8.35 6.09 -7.65
N LEU A 50 -7.59 6.86 -6.84
CA LEU A 50 -8.18 7.75 -5.83
C LEU A 50 -9.03 8.89 -6.41
N PRO A 51 -8.67 9.53 -7.55
CA PRO A 51 -9.53 10.53 -8.17
C PRO A 51 -10.89 9.96 -8.61
N ILE A 52 -10.94 8.72 -9.13
CA ILE A 52 -12.17 8.06 -9.55
C ILE A 52 -13.10 7.87 -8.34
N PHE A 53 -12.57 7.35 -7.24
CA PHE A 53 -13.31 7.18 -6.01
C PHE A 53 -13.82 8.51 -5.43
N THR A 54 -12.94 9.50 -5.34
CA THR A 54 -13.28 10.83 -4.78
C THR A 54 -14.34 11.53 -5.62
N GLN A 55 -14.24 11.47 -6.95
CA GLN A 55 -15.24 12.05 -7.85
C GLN A 55 -16.63 11.42 -7.65
N LYS A 56 -16.67 10.10 -7.41
CA LYS A 56 -17.92 9.36 -7.21
C LYS A 56 -18.57 9.61 -5.85
N THR A 57 -17.76 9.70 -4.78
CA THR A 57 -18.27 9.64 -3.40
C THR A 57 -18.16 10.96 -2.64
N GLY A 58 -17.33 11.88 -3.11
CA GLY A 58 -16.95 13.10 -2.40
C GLY A 58 -16.05 12.83 -1.19
N ILE A 59 -15.49 11.61 -1.04
CA ILE A 59 -14.59 11.25 0.05
C ILE A 59 -13.14 11.40 -0.44
N ALA A 60 -12.36 12.25 0.20
CA ALA A 60 -10.94 12.36 -0.05
C ALA A 60 -10.19 11.19 0.62
N VAL A 61 -9.19 10.64 -0.06
CA VAL A 61 -8.31 9.59 0.49
C VAL A 61 -6.91 10.14 0.63
N ASN A 62 -6.38 10.09 1.85
CA ASN A 62 -5.02 10.53 2.17
C ASN A 62 -4.13 9.29 2.38
N PRO A 63 -3.38 8.84 1.37
CA PRO A 63 -2.52 7.68 1.51
C PRO A 63 -1.25 8.03 2.29
N LEU A 64 -0.90 7.16 3.25
CA LEU A 64 0.39 7.18 3.92
C LEU A 64 1.25 6.07 3.30
N ALA A 65 2.17 6.46 2.40
CA ALA A 65 3.07 5.56 1.71
C ALA A 65 4.27 5.20 2.61
N VAL A 66 4.23 4.02 3.21
CA VAL A 66 5.26 3.54 4.15
C VAL A 66 5.57 2.06 3.91
N GLY A 67 6.53 1.48 4.64
CA GLY A 67 6.72 0.03 4.64
C GLY A 67 5.56 -0.69 5.35
N THR A 68 5.22 -1.90 4.93
CA THR A 68 4.08 -2.69 5.45
C THR A 68 4.07 -2.78 6.99
N GLY A 69 5.23 -3.01 7.61
CA GLY A 69 5.32 -3.07 9.07
C GLY A 69 4.92 -1.76 9.74
N LEU A 70 5.37 -0.62 9.19
CA LEU A 70 5.00 0.70 9.71
C LEU A 70 3.54 1.02 9.43
N ALA A 71 2.96 0.59 8.30
CA ALA A 71 1.54 0.74 8.02
C ALA A 71 0.68 0.06 9.10
N PHE A 72 1.04 -1.16 9.51
CA PHE A 72 0.38 -1.83 10.64
C PHE A 72 0.63 -1.14 11.97
N ASP A 73 1.83 -0.61 12.23
CA ASP A 73 2.12 0.11 13.46
C ASP A 73 1.26 1.39 13.57
N ILE A 74 1.14 2.18 12.50
CA ILE A 74 0.24 3.35 12.40
C ILE A 74 -1.23 2.94 12.67
N ALA A 75 -1.68 1.85 12.06
CA ALA A 75 -3.04 1.36 12.23
C ALA A 75 -3.33 0.88 13.67
N ARG A 76 -2.36 0.24 14.34
CA ARG A 76 -2.46 -0.16 15.76
C ARG A 76 -2.55 1.02 16.73
N HIS A 77 -2.09 2.19 16.32
CA HIS A 77 -2.27 3.43 17.09
C HIS A 77 -3.58 4.16 16.76
N GLY A 78 -4.40 3.63 15.84
CA GLY A 78 -5.64 4.27 15.40
C GLY A 78 -5.43 5.54 14.57
N GLU A 79 -4.25 5.69 13.96
CA GLU A 79 -3.86 6.83 13.13
C GLU A 79 -4.20 6.63 11.64
N ALA A 80 -4.80 5.50 11.28
CA ALA A 80 -5.36 5.21 9.96
C ALA A 80 -6.75 4.64 10.07
N ASP A 81 -7.58 4.87 9.06
CA ASP A 81 -8.93 4.30 8.94
C ASP A 81 -8.91 2.94 8.24
N VAL A 82 -8.00 2.78 7.29
CA VAL A 82 -7.88 1.61 6.42
C VAL A 82 -6.41 1.26 6.22
N VAL A 83 -6.11 -0.04 6.13
CA VAL A 83 -4.80 -0.56 5.73
C VAL A 83 -4.92 -1.18 4.34
N PHE A 84 -4.01 -0.83 3.41
CA PHE A 84 -3.92 -1.41 2.06
C PHE A 84 -2.50 -1.93 1.83
N VAL A 85 -2.32 -3.25 1.93
CA VAL A 85 -1.02 -3.91 1.99
C VAL A 85 -1.01 -5.26 1.25
N HIS A 86 0.15 -5.91 1.18
CA HIS A 86 0.38 -7.19 0.50
C HIS A 86 1.28 -8.12 1.34
N ALA A 87 0.84 -8.47 2.55
CA ALA A 87 1.57 -9.35 3.47
C ALA A 87 0.60 -10.24 4.25
N LYS A 88 0.06 -11.27 3.59
CA LYS A 88 -1.06 -12.10 4.09
C LYS A 88 -0.88 -12.60 5.52
N ILE A 89 0.32 -13.01 5.92
CA ILE A 89 0.59 -13.51 7.28
C ILE A 89 0.38 -12.39 8.30
N GLN A 90 0.94 -11.22 8.06
CA GLN A 90 0.84 -10.04 8.93
C GLN A 90 -0.59 -9.48 8.95
N GLU A 91 -1.30 -9.54 7.81
CA GLU A 91 -2.72 -9.17 7.70
C GLU A 91 -3.60 -10.04 8.59
N LEU A 92 -3.40 -11.36 8.53
CA LEU A 92 -4.13 -12.32 9.37
C LEU A 92 -3.80 -12.17 10.86
N GLN A 93 -2.53 -11.88 11.19
CA GLN A 93 -2.12 -11.56 12.55
C GLN A 93 -2.81 -10.29 13.06
N PHE A 94 -2.82 -9.21 12.28
CA PHE A 94 -3.47 -7.94 12.61
C PHE A 94 -4.97 -8.12 12.90
N ILE A 95 -5.66 -8.96 12.11
CA ILE A 95 -7.06 -9.31 12.35
C ILE A 95 -7.20 -10.19 13.60
N GLY A 96 -6.33 -11.19 13.77
CA GLY A 96 -6.34 -12.08 14.94
C GLY A 96 -6.10 -11.35 16.27
N GLU A 97 -5.35 -10.27 16.24
CA GLU A 97 -5.15 -9.34 17.36
C GLU A 97 -6.37 -8.43 17.60
N GLY A 98 -7.39 -8.46 16.74
CA GLY A 98 -8.59 -7.62 16.79
C GLY A 98 -8.35 -6.17 16.36
N GLU A 99 -7.21 -5.87 15.76
CA GLU A 99 -6.85 -4.53 15.25
C GLU A 99 -7.53 -4.21 13.91
N GLY A 100 -7.82 -5.23 13.11
CA GLY A 100 -8.56 -5.15 11.85
C GLY A 100 -9.88 -5.91 11.92
N VAL A 101 -10.86 -5.48 11.11
CA VAL A 101 -12.20 -6.10 11.08
C VAL A 101 -12.20 -7.35 10.20
N LYS A 102 -11.82 -7.20 8.93
CA LYS A 102 -11.85 -8.27 7.92
C LYS A 102 -10.88 -7.93 6.78
N ARG A 103 -10.24 -8.97 6.24
CA ARG A 103 -9.42 -8.91 5.04
C ARG A 103 -10.30 -9.02 3.78
N TYR A 104 -10.10 -8.10 2.85
CA TYR A 104 -10.70 -8.16 1.53
C TYR A 104 -9.58 -8.23 0.49
N PRO A 105 -9.44 -9.32 -0.28
CA PRO A 105 -8.57 -9.36 -1.45
C PRO A 105 -9.00 -8.27 -2.44
N VAL A 106 -8.05 -7.64 -3.11
CA VAL A 106 -8.33 -6.56 -4.07
C VAL A 106 -7.77 -6.89 -5.45
N MET A 107 -6.49 -7.22 -5.49
CA MET A 107 -5.73 -7.47 -6.72
C MET A 107 -4.46 -8.22 -6.39
N TYR A 108 -3.78 -8.71 -7.42
CA TYR A 108 -2.43 -9.23 -7.30
C TYR A 108 -1.52 -8.65 -8.39
N ASP A 109 -0.24 -8.66 -8.14
CA ASP A 109 0.85 -8.62 -9.11
C ASP A 109 1.77 -9.81 -8.84
N ASP A 110 3.00 -9.80 -9.35
CA ASP A 110 3.97 -10.83 -9.05
C ASP A 110 5.32 -10.25 -8.64
N PHE A 111 6.02 -11.04 -7.85
CA PHE A 111 7.44 -10.87 -7.61
C PHE A 111 8.24 -11.55 -8.72
N VAL A 112 9.41 -11.01 -8.97
CA VAL A 112 10.42 -11.62 -9.83
C VAL A 112 11.72 -11.76 -9.04
N LEU A 113 12.43 -12.86 -9.29
CA LEU A 113 13.80 -12.99 -8.81
C LEU A 113 14.72 -12.43 -9.89
N VAL A 114 15.43 -11.39 -9.54
CA VAL A 114 16.39 -10.70 -10.40
C VAL A 114 17.80 -11.13 -10.01
N GLY A 115 18.71 -11.23 -10.95
CA GLY A 115 20.09 -11.58 -10.70
C GLY A 115 21.00 -11.26 -11.87
N PRO A 116 22.32 -11.43 -11.70
CA PRO A 116 23.30 -11.11 -12.75
C PRO A 116 23.23 -12.10 -13.92
N LYS A 117 23.52 -11.61 -15.11
CA LYS A 117 23.63 -12.46 -16.33
C LYS A 117 24.67 -13.57 -16.21
N SER A 118 25.68 -13.38 -15.34
CA SER A 118 26.71 -14.41 -15.07
C SER A 118 26.17 -15.62 -14.31
N ASP A 119 25.02 -15.49 -13.68
CA ASP A 119 24.27 -16.53 -12.94
C ASP A 119 25.13 -17.46 -12.07
N PRO A 120 25.86 -16.94 -11.08
CA PRO A 120 26.77 -17.75 -10.26
C PRO A 120 26.08 -18.87 -9.47
N ALA A 121 24.76 -18.76 -9.24
CA ALA A 121 23.97 -19.80 -8.56
C ALA A 121 23.35 -20.82 -9.54
N HIS A 122 23.51 -20.64 -10.85
CA HIS A 122 22.98 -21.54 -11.91
C HIS A 122 21.44 -21.74 -11.77
N ILE A 123 20.68 -20.64 -11.69
CA ILE A 123 19.23 -20.67 -11.48
C ILE A 123 18.43 -20.18 -12.68
N VAL A 124 19.08 -19.63 -13.71
CA VAL A 124 18.38 -19.21 -14.94
C VAL A 124 17.71 -20.42 -15.59
N GLY A 125 16.42 -20.25 -15.92
CA GLY A 125 15.60 -21.32 -16.52
C GLY A 125 14.98 -22.29 -15.52
N MET A 126 15.14 -22.06 -14.21
CA MET A 126 14.41 -22.81 -13.18
C MET A 126 12.98 -22.27 -13.04
N ASP A 127 12.07 -23.14 -12.61
CA ASP A 127 10.66 -22.84 -12.33
C ASP A 127 10.28 -22.99 -10.83
N ASP A 128 11.22 -23.46 -9.99
CA ASP A 128 11.07 -23.60 -8.54
C ASP A 128 11.88 -22.54 -7.79
N VAL A 129 11.18 -21.52 -7.26
CA VAL A 129 11.83 -20.42 -6.53
C VAL A 129 12.48 -20.89 -5.23
N ALA A 130 11.93 -21.91 -4.55
CA ALA A 130 12.53 -22.41 -3.31
C ALA A 130 13.85 -23.13 -3.58
N GLU A 131 13.93 -23.87 -4.69
CA GLU A 131 15.18 -24.49 -5.10
C GLU A 131 16.21 -23.45 -5.54
N ALA A 132 15.78 -22.38 -6.24
CA ALA A 132 16.64 -21.26 -6.57
C ALA A 132 17.26 -20.61 -5.33
N PHE A 133 16.45 -20.39 -4.28
CA PHE A 133 16.93 -19.86 -3.00
C PHE A 133 17.92 -20.80 -2.30
N ARG A 134 17.67 -22.13 -2.33
CA ARG A 134 18.63 -23.12 -1.83
C ARG A 134 19.97 -23.07 -2.56
N LYS A 135 19.95 -22.94 -3.89
CA LYS A 135 21.16 -22.82 -4.70
C LYS A 135 21.93 -21.53 -4.41
N ILE A 136 21.25 -20.38 -4.33
CA ILE A 136 21.88 -19.10 -3.97
C ILE A 136 22.64 -19.24 -2.65
N LYS A 137 22.04 -19.87 -1.62
CA LYS A 137 22.72 -20.13 -0.35
C LYS A 137 23.89 -21.10 -0.49
N THR A 138 23.71 -22.22 -1.22
CA THR A 138 24.74 -23.25 -1.37
C THR A 138 25.99 -22.69 -2.05
N GLU A 139 25.80 -21.91 -3.09
CA GLU A 139 26.89 -21.25 -3.83
C GLU A 139 27.39 -19.97 -3.13
N GLN A 140 26.74 -19.56 -2.02
CA GLN A 140 27.00 -18.29 -1.32
C GLN A 140 27.01 -17.10 -2.29
N ALA A 141 26.16 -17.17 -3.30
CA ALA A 141 26.06 -16.13 -4.30
C ALA A 141 25.47 -14.85 -3.70
N PRO A 142 25.99 -13.66 -4.07
CA PRO A 142 25.55 -12.41 -3.46
C PRO A 142 24.04 -12.23 -3.55
N PHE A 143 23.38 -11.99 -2.43
CA PHE A 143 21.94 -11.71 -2.34
C PHE A 143 21.69 -10.40 -1.59
N MET A 144 20.90 -9.53 -2.21
CA MET A 144 20.54 -8.22 -1.67
C MET A 144 19.10 -8.23 -1.19
N SER A 145 18.92 -8.18 0.13
CA SER A 145 17.61 -8.08 0.77
C SER A 145 17.21 -6.62 1.00
N ARG A 146 15.92 -6.36 0.97
CA ARG A 146 15.40 -5.06 1.43
C ARG A 146 15.62 -4.85 2.92
N GLY A 147 15.42 -5.84 3.77
CA GLY A 147 15.65 -5.78 5.21
C GLY A 147 14.84 -4.71 5.96
N ASP A 148 13.73 -4.21 5.40
CA ASP A 148 13.02 -2.99 5.84
C ASP A 148 11.58 -3.22 6.32
N ARG A 149 11.18 -4.47 6.57
CA ARG A 149 9.81 -4.85 6.96
C ARG A 149 8.74 -4.50 5.91
N SER A 150 9.12 -4.33 4.64
CA SER A 150 8.18 -4.17 3.53
C SER A 150 7.47 -5.49 3.19
N GLY A 151 6.42 -5.44 2.36
CA GLY A 151 5.77 -6.63 1.82
C GLY A 151 6.74 -7.54 1.07
N THR A 152 7.60 -6.96 0.22
CA THR A 152 8.68 -7.68 -0.49
C THR A 152 9.63 -8.37 0.49
N HIS A 153 10.02 -7.69 1.60
CA HIS A 153 10.89 -8.31 2.60
C HIS A 153 10.17 -9.45 3.34
N TYR A 154 8.90 -9.32 3.67
CA TYR A 154 8.13 -10.42 4.27
C TYR A 154 7.95 -11.60 3.32
N ALA A 155 7.73 -11.36 2.03
CA ALA A 155 7.68 -12.40 1.00
C ALA A 155 9.04 -13.11 0.87
N GLU A 156 10.14 -12.37 0.81
CA GLU A 156 11.50 -12.90 0.80
C GLU A 156 11.76 -13.81 2.00
N LEU A 157 11.44 -13.35 3.22
CA LEU A 157 11.60 -14.14 4.44
C LEU A 157 10.74 -15.41 4.43
N ALA A 158 9.54 -15.37 3.84
CA ALA A 158 8.71 -16.58 3.67
C ALA A 158 9.38 -17.57 2.72
N LEU A 159 9.91 -17.12 1.59
CA LEU A 159 10.64 -17.96 0.64
C LEU A 159 11.88 -18.61 1.29
N TRP A 160 12.67 -17.86 2.04
CA TRP A 160 13.83 -18.41 2.76
C TRP A 160 13.40 -19.42 3.83
N ASN A 161 12.56 -19.00 4.78
CA ASN A 161 12.32 -19.76 6.01
C ASN A 161 11.34 -20.92 5.81
N LYS A 162 10.25 -20.67 5.08
CA LYS A 162 9.16 -21.64 4.91
C LYS A 162 9.39 -22.52 3.68
N ASP A 163 9.64 -21.91 2.52
CA ASP A 163 9.62 -22.64 1.26
C ASP A 163 10.96 -23.29 0.98
N ALA A 164 12.08 -22.59 1.15
CA ALA A 164 13.42 -23.15 1.02
C ALA A 164 13.89 -23.93 2.27
N GLY A 165 13.26 -23.75 3.41
CA GLY A 165 13.62 -24.40 4.67
C GLY A 165 14.91 -23.86 5.30
N ILE A 166 15.30 -22.62 4.98
CA ILE A 166 16.53 -21.97 5.42
C ILE A 166 16.20 -20.90 6.44
N ASN A 167 16.63 -21.05 7.70
CA ASN A 167 16.48 -20.00 8.70
C ASN A 167 17.46 -18.85 8.42
N ILE A 168 17.08 -17.92 7.55
CA ILE A 168 17.97 -16.87 7.08
C ILE A 168 18.51 -15.99 8.22
N ALA A 169 17.76 -15.80 9.29
CA ALA A 169 18.22 -15.03 10.45
C ALA A 169 19.43 -15.67 11.16
N LYS A 170 19.56 -17.00 11.08
CA LYS A 170 20.66 -17.77 11.70
C LYS A 170 21.72 -18.19 10.69
N GLU A 171 21.33 -18.38 9.44
CA GLU A 171 22.16 -19.04 8.41
C GLU A 171 22.73 -18.07 7.38
N ARG A 172 22.39 -16.77 7.47
CA ARG A 172 22.99 -15.73 6.61
C ARG A 172 24.50 -15.60 6.88
N GLY A 173 25.23 -15.37 5.82
CA GLY A 173 26.67 -15.11 5.84
C GLY A 173 26.99 -13.80 5.09
N PRO A 174 28.27 -13.58 4.72
CA PRO A 174 28.69 -12.40 3.96
C PRO A 174 27.99 -12.24 2.59
N TRP A 175 27.44 -13.33 2.06
CA TRP A 175 26.70 -13.36 0.81
C TRP A 175 25.32 -12.69 0.89
N TYR A 176 24.74 -12.52 2.08
CA TYR A 176 23.42 -11.93 2.31
C TYR A 176 23.54 -10.54 2.95
N THR A 177 23.14 -9.51 2.24
CA THR A 177 23.25 -8.12 2.68
C THR A 177 21.86 -7.45 2.72
N GLU A 178 21.54 -6.73 3.78
CA GLU A 178 20.32 -5.95 3.95
C GLU A 178 20.60 -4.48 3.69
N THR A 179 19.85 -3.86 2.77
CA THR A 179 19.98 -2.41 2.49
C THR A 179 19.23 -1.54 3.48
N ARG A 180 18.05 -1.97 3.92
CA ARG A 180 17.10 -1.22 4.79
C ARG A 180 16.69 0.15 4.22
N ARG A 181 16.65 0.29 2.89
CA ARG A 181 16.52 1.59 2.21
C ARG A 181 15.43 1.62 1.14
N GLY A 182 14.49 0.72 1.13
CA GLY A 182 13.44 0.64 0.10
C GLY A 182 13.92 0.03 -1.23
N ILE A 183 12.97 -0.19 -2.16
CA ILE A 183 13.24 -1.00 -3.35
C ILE A 183 14.20 -0.34 -4.34
N ALA A 184 14.08 0.95 -4.59
CA ALA A 184 14.94 1.67 -5.54
C ALA A 184 16.42 1.57 -5.12
N ALA A 185 16.74 1.87 -3.85
CA ALA A 185 18.11 1.77 -3.35
C ALA A 185 18.61 0.31 -3.28
N THR A 186 17.70 -0.66 -3.11
CA THR A 186 18.06 -2.07 -3.12
C THR A 186 18.42 -2.55 -4.53
N LEU A 187 17.66 -2.12 -5.54
CA LEU A 187 17.97 -2.39 -6.96
C LEU A 187 19.31 -1.76 -7.38
N GLU A 188 19.57 -0.51 -6.99
CA GLU A 188 20.87 0.13 -7.24
C GLU A 188 22.03 -0.62 -6.60
N ALA A 189 21.89 -1.04 -5.34
CA ALA A 189 22.91 -1.79 -4.63
C ALA A 189 23.14 -3.18 -5.26
N ALA A 190 22.06 -3.86 -5.67
CA ALA A 190 22.15 -5.15 -6.36
C ALA A 190 22.83 -5.03 -7.73
N ALA A 191 22.50 -4.00 -8.52
CA ALA A 191 23.15 -3.72 -9.79
C ALA A 191 24.65 -3.45 -9.62
N ALA A 192 25.03 -2.67 -8.59
CA ALA A 192 26.42 -2.36 -8.31
C ALA A 192 27.26 -3.58 -7.83
N SER A 193 26.61 -4.57 -7.19
CA SER A 193 27.29 -5.75 -6.62
C SER A 193 27.02 -7.05 -7.37
N ASN A 194 26.30 -7.01 -8.51
CA ASN A 194 25.86 -8.19 -9.25
C ASN A 194 25.19 -9.24 -8.33
N ALA A 195 24.27 -8.77 -7.47
CA ALA A 195 23.59 -9.61 -6.50
C ALA A 195 22.21 -10.04 -7.00
N TYR A 196 21.75 -11.20 -6.51
CA TYR A 196 20.36 -11.60 -6.64
C TYR A 196 19.49 -10.76 -5.69
N LEU A 197 18.23 -10.53 -6.05
CA LEU A 197 17.23 -9.90 -5.19
C LEU A 197 15.83 -10.32 -5.60
N LEU A 198 14.92 -10.31 -4.63
CA LEU A 198 13.48 -10.38 -4.88
C LEU A 198 12.93 -8.95 -5.04
N CYS A 199 12.17 -8.69 -6.08
CA CYS A 199 11.43 -7.43 -6.22
C CYS A 199 10.09 -7.65 -6.91
N ASP A 200 9.16 -6.72 -6.72
CA ASP A 200 7.93 -6.66 -7.50
C ASP A 200 8.24 -6.32 -8.98
N ARG A 201 7.45 -6.87 -9.90
CA ARG A 201 7.67 -6.68 -11.35
C ARG A 201 7.58 -5.21 -11.74
N ALA A 202 6.68 -4.45 -11.14
CA ALA A 202 6.48 -3.04 -11.44
C ALA A 202 7.74 -2.22 -11.11
N ALA A 203 8.38 -2.48 -9.96
CA ALA A 203 9.64 -1.83 -9.60
C ALA A 203 10.76 -2.22 -10.57
N TRP A 204 10.84 -3.50 -10.99
CA TRP A 204 11.82 -3.95 -11.96
C TRP A 204 11.65 -3.28 -13.34
N ILE A 205 10.41 -3.18 -13.85
CA ILE A 205 10.14 -2.52 -15.14
C ILE A 205 10.52 -1.05 -15.08
N SER A 206 10.15 -0.36 -14.02
CA SER A 206 10.43 1.06 -13.82
C SER A 206 11.91 1.38 -13.57
N PHE A 207 12.69 0.42 -13.09
CA PHE A 207 14.11 0.58 -12.82
C PHE A 207 14.93 0.70 -14.10
N LYS A 208 15.67 1.80 -14.27
CA LYS A 208 16.40 2.10 -15.51
C LYS A 208 17.86 1.63 -15.50
N ASN A 209 18.51 1.66 -14.33
CA ASN A 209 19.95 1.38 -14.19
C ASN A 209 20.22 -0.12 -13.95
N LYS A 210 19.69 -1.00 -14.83
CA LYS A 210 19.72 -2.46 -14.65
C LYS A 210 21.12 -3.08 -14.68
N GLY A 211 22.09 -2.43 -15.33
CA GLY A 211 23.43 -2.96 -15.48
C GLY A 211 23.41 -4.36 -16.11
N ASP A 212 24.06 -5.32 -15.44
CA ASP A 212 24.08 -6.72 -15.84
C ASP A 212 22.95 -7.56 -15.22
N LEU A 213 21.99 -6.94 -14.52
CA LEU A 213 20.86 -7.65 -13.95
C LEU A 213 19.81 -7.99 -15.01
N GLN A 214 19.16 -9.12 -14.80
CA GLN A 214 18.01 -9.61 -15.58
C GLN A 214 17.04 -10.37 -14.67
N ILE A 215 15.81 -10.59 -15.12
CA ILE A 215 14.94 -11.58 -14.47
C ILE A 215 15.57 -12.97 -14.70
N VAL A 216 15.83 -13.68 -13.63
CA VAL A 216 16.42 -15.04 -13.65
C VAL A 216 15.39 -16.11 -13.32
N LEU A 217 14.30 -15.76 -12.60
CA LEU A 217 13.18 -16.65 -12.34
C LEU A 217 11.89 -15.83 -12.14
N GLU A 218 10.81 -16.32 -12.73
CA GLU A 218 9.46 -15.76 -12.65
C GLU A 218 8.41 -16.88 -12.83
N GLY A 219 7.14 -16.59 -12.57
CA GLY A 219 6.02 -17.49 -12.87
C GLY A 219 5.75 -18.58 -11.83
N ASP A 220 6.59 -18.76 -10.80
CA ASP A 220 6.27 -19.64 -9.68
C ASP A 220 5.08 -19.06 -8.89
N LYS A 221 4.08 -19.91 -8.57
CA LYS A 221 2.88 -19.47 -7.82
C LYS A 221 3.17 -18.86 -6.45
N ARG A 222 4.34 -19.17 -5.85
CA ARG A 222 4.81 -18.59 -4.58
C ARG A 222 5.26 -17.14 -4.73
N LEU A 223 5.48 -16.68 -5.95
CA LEU A 223 5.82 -15.30 -6.30
C LEU A 223 4.58 -14.42 -6.50
N LEU A 224 3.37 -14.98 -6.39
CA LEU A 224 2.15 -14.19 -6.47
C LEU A 224 2.06 -13.24 -5.28
N ASN A 225 1.88 -11.96 -5.56
CA ASN A 225 1.85 -10.87 -4.59
C ASN A 225 0.42 -10.32 -4.41
N GLN A 226 -0.29 -10.84 -3.42
CA GLN A 226 -1.70 -10.53 -3.18
C GLN A 226 -1.87 -9.26 -2.34
N PHE A 227 -2.46 -8.23 -2.90
CA PHE A 227 -2.90 -7.02 -2.18
C PHE A 227 -4.28 -7.21 -1.55
N SER A 228 -4.40 -6.66 -0.35
CA SER A 228 -5.64 -6.69 0.41
C SER A 228 -5.90 -5.35 1.10
N VAL A 229 -7.17 -5.13 1.43
CA VAL A 229 -7.61 -3.97 2.18
C VAL A 229 -8.33 -4.42 3.45
N ILE A 230 -8.10 -3.70 4.56
CA ILE A 230 -8.61 -4.02 5.89
C ILE A 230 -9.09 -2.74 6.57
N LEU A 231 -10.33 -2.72 7.06
CA LEU A 231 -10.82 -1.66 7.93
C LEU A 231 -10.15 -1.80 9.31
N VAL A 232 -9.56 -0.73 9.81
CA VAL A 232 -9.06 -0.68 11.19
C VAL A 232 -10.22 -0.81 12.16
N SER A 233 -10.02 -1.53 13.26
CA SER A 233 -11.10 -1.88 14.19
C SER A 233 -11.69 -0.64 14.89
N PRO A 234 -12.94 -0.25 14.62
CA PRO A 234 -13.56 0.87 15.31
C PRO A 234 -13.92 0.53 16.79
N VAL A 235 -13.85 -0.75 17.15
CA VAL A 235 -14.05 -1.18 18.54
C VAL A 235 -12.82 -0.84 19.38
N LYS A 236 -11.63 -1.05 18.85
CA LYS A 236 -10.37 -0.68 19.51
C LYS A 236 -10.04 0.80 19.35
N HIS A 237 -10.36 1.37 18.21
CA HIS A 237 -10.02 2.73 17.81
C HIS A 237 -11.29 3.53 17.45
N PRO A 238 -11.99 4.13 18.45
CA PRO A 238 -13.28 4.81 18.21
C PRO A 238 -13.21 6.01 17.25
N ASN A 239 -12.03 6.55 17.00
CA ASN A 239 -11.81 7.66 16.06
C ASN A 239 -11.77 7.23 14.60
N VAL A 240 -11.69 5.91 14.31
CA VAL A 240 -11.70 5.36 12.96
C VAL A 240 -13.02 5.71 12.27
N LYS A 241 -12.91 6.29 11.10
CA LYS A 241 -14.06 6.71 10.27
C LYS A 241 -14.66 5.48 9.54
N LYS A 242 -15.24 4.59 10.34
CA LYS A 242 -15.74 3.28 9.91
C LYS A 242 -16.53 3.33 8.61
N ASP A 243 -17.55 4.21 8.53
CA ASP A 243 -18.47 4.22 7.40
C ASP A 243 -17.81 4.75 6.13
N LEU A 244 -16.88 5.69 6.25
CA LEU A 244 -16.12 6.22 5.12
C LEU A 244 -15.07 5.21 4.65
N GLY A 245 -14.37 4.57 5.59
CA GLY A 245 -13.40 3.50 5.30
C GLY A 245 -14.06 2.30 4.63
N GLN A 246 -15.25 1.88 5.11
CA GLN A 246 -15.99 0.79 4.50
C GLN A 246 -16.46 1.14 3.08
N GLN A 247 -16.91 2.37 2.82
CA GLN A 247 -17.25 2.81 1.46
C GLN A 247 -16.06 2.73 0.50
N PHE A 248 -14.84 3.03 0.97
CA PHE A 248 -13.65 2.87 0.16
C PHE A 248 -13.36 1.40 -0.16
N ILE A 249 -13.47 0.53 0.84
CA ILE A 249 -13.31 -0.92 0.68
C ILE A 249 -14.35 -1.48 -0.31
N ASP A 250 -15.63 -1.14 -0.10
CA ASP A 250 -16.72 -1.61 -0.95
C ASP A 250 -16.53 -1.17 -2.41
N TRP A 251 -16.04 0.04 -2.63
CA TRP A 251 -15.71 0.52 -3.97
C TRP A 251 -14.54 -0.25 -4.59
N LEU A 252 -13.45 -0.47 -3.85
CA LEU A 252 -12.30 -1.22 -4.36
C LEU A 252 -12.67 -2.62 -4.83
N VAL A 253 -13.55 -3.31 -4.11
CA VAL A 253 -14.00 -4.66 -4.46
C VAL A 253 -15.20 -4.69 -5.40
N SER A 254 -15.79 -3.53 -5.73
CA SER A 254 -16.89 -3.43 -6.69
C SER A 254 -16.42 -3.65 -8.12
N TYR A 255 -17.38 -3.90 -9.04
CA TYR A 255 -17.09 -3.99 -10.47
C TYR A 255 -16.33 -2.75 -11.00
N GLU A 256 -16.70 -1.56 -10.53
CA GLU A 256 -16.08 -0.31 -10.98
C GLU A 256 -14.63 -0.17 -10.49
N GLY A 257 -14.37 -0.42 -9.21
CA GLY A 257 -13.02 -0.40 -8.65
C GLY A 257 -12.12 -1.46 -9.29
N GLN A 258 -12.64 -2.68 -9.47
CA GLN A 258 -11.93 -3.77 -10.13
C GLN A 258 -11.64 -3.45 -11.61
N LYS A 259 -12.57 -2.81 -12.32
CA LYS A 259 -12.35 -2.33 -13.69
C LYS A 259 -11.30 -1.22 -13.73
N ALA A 260 -11.32 -0.28 -12.79
CA ALA A 260 -10.31 0.77 -12.70
C ALA A 260 -8.90 0.18 -12.51
N ILE A 261 -8.75 -0.84 -11.66
CA ILE A 261 -7.48 -1.58 -11.49
C ILE A 261 -7.08 -2.25 -12.81
N ALA A 262 -7.99 -2.97 -13.46
CA ALA A 262 -7.72 -3.70 -14.71
C ALA A 262 -7.26 -2.80 -15.87
N THR A 263 -7.68 -1.55 -15.87
CA THR A 263 -7.33 -0.59 -16.94
C THR A 263 -6.06 0.20 -16.66
N TYR A 264 -5.51 0.09 -15.45
CA TYR A 264 -4.24 0.73 -15.12
C TYR A 264 -3.07 0.01 -15.78
N LYS A 265 -2.18 0.78 -16.41
CA LYS A 265 -1.02 0.25 -17.14
C LYS A 265 0.24 1.04 -16.78
N ILE A 266 1.36 0.32 -16.66
CA ILE A 266 2.69 0.89 -16.51
C ILE A 266 3.48 0.57 -17.79
N GLU A 267 4.00 1.59 -18.46
CA GLU A 267 4.70 1.45 -19.76
C GLU A 267 3.89 0.66 -20.83
N GLY A 268 2.55 0.73 -20.75
CA GLY A 268 1.63 0.03 -21.66
C GLY A 268 1.25 -1.39 -21.24
N GLU A 269 1.82 -1.92 -20.18
CA GLU A 269 1.56 -3.26 -19.65
C GLU A 269 0.62 -3.22 -18.43
N GLN A 270 -0.31 -4.17 -18.36
CA GLN A 270 -1.11 -4.41 -17.15
C GLN A 270 -0.26 -5.20 -16.17
N LEU A 271 0.01 -4.62 -14.99
CA LEU A 271 0.80 -5.26 -13.94
C LEU A 271 -0.02 -5.61 -12.70
N PHE A 272 -1.18 -4.98 -12.53
CA PHE A 272 -2.11 -5.27 -11.43
C PHE A 272 -3.35 -5.97 -11.97
N PHE A 273 -3.66 -7.13 -11.40
CA PHE A 273 -4.74 -8.01 -11.84
C PHE A 273 -5.82 -8.08 -10.75
N PRO A 274 -7.02 -7.51 -10.99
CA PRO A 274 -8.11 -7.51 -10.02
C PRO A 274 -8.62 -8.93 -9.76
N ASN A 275 -8.83 -9.28 -8.47
CA ASN A 275 -9.29 -10.60 -8.06
C ASN A 275 -10.15 -10.59 -6.80
N ALA A 276 -10.85 -9.51 -6.51
CA ALA A 276 -11.68 -9.39 -5.30
C ALA A 276 -12.75 -10.50 -5.17
N ASN A 277 -13.17 -11.11 -6.26
CA ASN A 277 -14.18 -12.17 -6.31
C ASN A 277 -13.59 -13.58 -6.37
N ASP A 278 -12.26 -13.71 -6.33
CA ASP A 278 -11.62 -15.03 -6.29
C ASP A 278 -11.68 -15.61 -4.86
N PRO A 279 -12.35 -16.74 -4.62
CA PRO A 279 -12.45 -17.32 -3.29
C PRO A 279 -11.11 -17.83 -2.75
N ASN A 280 -10.08 -17.94 -3.59
CA ASN A 280 -8.75 -18.44 -3.21
C ASN A 280 -7.74 -17.31 -2.93
N ALA A 281 -8.12 -16.03 -3.12
CA ALA A 281 -7.26 -14.86 -2.96
C ALA A 281 -6.91 -14.53 -1.48
#